data_442883be44390ebe69abf18107be0717
#
_entry.id   442883be44390ebe69abf18107be0717
#
_cell.length_a   1.000
_cell.length_b   1.000
_cell.length_c   1.000
_cell.angle_alpha   90.00
_cell.angle_beta   90.00
_cell.angle_gamma   90.00
#
_symmetry.space_group_name_H-M   'P 1'
#
loop_
_entity.id
_entity.type
_entity.pdbx_description
1 polymer ?
#
loop_
_entity_poly.entity_id
_entity_poly.type
_entity_poly.pdbx_seq_one_letter_code
_entity_poly.pdbx_strand_id
1 'polypeptide(L)'
;QIQDRMAKTKTVYVCSNCGADSPKWLGKCPNCGEWNTYVEEIVTKEPAVKRPVPGIMEGNKIRPVLLRDITTEEEARIDLKDDELNRVLGGGLVKGSLVLIGGEPGIGKSTLVLQTVLGLTGLKTLYVSGEESSRQLKLRADRLSHDNPNCFILCETHLEQIFTQAANIQPDLMIIDSIQTIFTEVVESSPGSVSQVRECSAAILKYAKESGVPVLLIGHINKEGSIAGPKVLEHIVDTVLQFEGDQHYMYRILRSIKNRFGSTAELGIYEMRQNGLREVSNPSELLLTQNHEGLSGVAIAAAIEGVRPFLIETQALVSSAVYGTPQRSATGFDLRRMNMLLAVLEKRAGFKSVSYTHLTLP
;
A
#
# COMPACT_ATOMS: atom_id res chain seq x y z
N GLN A 1 -10.81 -19.85 50.49
CA GLN A 1 -11.59 -18.72 49.94
C GLN A 1 -10.77 -18.16 48.77
N ILE A 2 -11.08 -18.60 47.56
CA ILE A 2 -10.54 -18.03 46.32
C ILE A 2 -11.47 -16.87 46.00
N GLN A 3 -11.00 -15.64 46.21
CA GLN A 3 -11.70 -14.44 45.75
C GLN A 3 -11.45 -14.30 44.24
N ASP A 4 -12.50 -14.57 43.49
CA ASP A 4 -12.63 -14.23 42.07
C ASP A 4 -12.42 -12.70 41.90
N ARG A 5 -11.26 -12.30 41.38
CA ARG A 5 -11.02 -10.94 40.92
C ARG A 5 -11.65 -10.81 39.56
N MET A 6 -12.92 -10.43 39.49
CA MET A 6 -13.56 -9.99 38.26
C MET A 6 -12.75 -8.84 37.66
N ALA A 7 -12.16 -9.05 36.51
CA ALA A 7 -11.53 -8.01 35.69
C ALA A 7 -12.56 -6.92 35.36
N LYS A 8 -12.25 -5.66 35.68
CA LYS A 8 -13.14 -4.54 35.34
C LYS A 8 -13.05 -4.25 33.85
N THR A 9 -14.02 -4.73 33.09
CA THR A 9 -14.26 -4.32 31.70
C THR A 9 -14.66 -2.86 31.67
N LYS A 10 -14.02 -2.09 30.78
CA LYS A 10 -14.35 -0.70 30.51
C LYS A 10 -14.72 -0.54 29.06
N THR A 11 -15.92 -0.08 28.79
CA THR A 11 -16.32 0.35 27.45
C THR A 11 -15.60 1.64 27.09
N VAL A 12 -14.97 1.66 25.94
CA VAL A 12 -14.28 2.81 25.35
C VAL A 12 -14.78 3.00 23.93
N TYR A 13 -14.93 4.24 23.52
CA TYR A 13 -15.28 4.55 22.13
C TYR A 13 -14.01 4.91 21.37
N VAL A 14 -13.73 4.18 20.28
CA VAL A 14 -12.53 4.37 19.47
C VAL A 14 -12.92 4.92 18.11
N CYS A 15 -12.25 5.98 17.68
CA CYS A 15 -12.46 6.55 16.35
C CYS A 15 -11.97 5.60 15.29
N SER A 16 -12.84 5.13 14.39
CA SER A 16 -12.51 4.23 13.30
C SER A 16 -11.55 4.84 12.26
N ASN A 17 -11.42 6.17 12.20
CA ASN A 17 -10.52 6.85 11.27
C ASN A 17 -9.11 7.07 11.85
N CYS A 18 -8.97 7.53 13.09
CA CYS A 18 -7.66 7.89 13.64
C CYS A 18 -7.24 7.12 14.89
N GLY A 19 -8.10 6.22 15.39
CA GLY A 19 -7.81 5.40 16.57
C GLY A 19 -7.79 6.18 17.89
N ALA A 20 -8.23 7.43 17.92
CA ALA A 20 -8.36 8.21 19.14
C ALA A 20 -9.46 7.61 20.03
N ASP A 21 -9.15 7.36 21.30
CA ASP A 21 -10.09 6.83 22.28
C ASP A 21 -10.82 7.94 23.05
N SER A 22 -12.05 7.65 23.43
CA SER A 22 -12.89 8.52 24.26
C SER A 22 -13.70 7.68 25.24
N PRO A 23 -13.90 8.14 26.50
CA PRO A 23 -14.76 7.46 27.45
C PRO A 23 -16.26 7.58 27.12
N LYS A 24 -16.62 8.43 26.13
CA LYS A 24 -17.99 8.67 25.68
C LYS A 24 -18.02 8.73 24.16
N TRP A 25 -19.14 8.35 23.57
CA TRP A 25 -19.37 8.56 22.16
C TRP A 25 -19.41 10.05 21.83
N LEU A 26 -18.69 10.44 20.79
CA LEU A 26 -18.62 11.80 20.29
C LEU A 26 -19.06 11.83 18.83
N GLY A 27 -19.95 12.76 18.48
CA GLY A 27 -20.41 12.90 17.10
C GLY A 27 -19.31 13.34 16.12
N LYS A 28 -18.31 14.09 16.61
CA LYS A 28 -17.15 14.52 15.85
C LYS A 28 -15.86 14.16 16.59
N CYS A 29 -14.92 13.56 15.91
CA CYS A 29 -13.63 13.23 16.50
C CYS A 29 -12.78 14.50 16.68
N PRO A 30 -12.31 14.82 17.91
CA PRO A 30 -11.51 16.01 18.15
C PRO A 30 -10.09 15.89 17.55
N ASN A 31 -9.62 14.69 17.27
CA ASN A 31 -8.29 14.46 16.76
C ASN A 31 -8.21 14.56 15.23
N CYS A 32 -9.11 13.91 14.48
CA CYS A 32 -9.11 13.93 13.02
C CYS A 32 -10.19 14.81 12.38
N GLY A 33 -11.17 15.29 13.17
CA GLY A 33 -12.25 16.16 12.70
C GLY A 33 -13.40 15.44 11.98
N GLU A 34 -13.32 14.12 11.81
CA GLU A 34 -14.34 13.33 11.13
C GLU A 34 -15.59 13.11 11.99
N TRP A 35 -16.75 13.01 11.31
CA TRP A 35 -18.04 12.82 11.96
C TRP A 35 -18.45 11.35 11.98
N ASN A 36 -19.14 10.95 13.06
CA ASN A 36 -19.73 9.61 13.23
C ASN A 36 -18.73 8.45 13.11
N THR A 37 -17.50 8.65 13.54
CA THR A 37 -16.41 7.67 13.44
C THR A 37 -16.15 6.89 14.72
N TYR A 38 -16.85 7.18 15.82
CA TYR A 38 -16.65 6.47 17.08
C TYR A 38 -17.43 5.16 17.12
N VAL A 39 -16.70 4.07 17.33
CA VAL A 39 -17.21 2.70 17.50
C VAL A 39 -16.98 2.28 18.93
N GLU A 40 -17.94 1.59 19.53
CA GLU A 40 -17.85 1.05 20.88
C GLU A 40 -16.92 -0.16 20.90
N GLU A 41 -15.90 -0.14 21.74
CA GLU A 41 -15.00 -1.27 21.99
C GLU A 41 -14.90 -1.57 23.48
N ILE A 42 -14.89 -2.85 23.82
CA ILE A 42 -14.72 -3.31 25.21
C ILE A 42 -13.22 -3.53 25.44
N VAL A 43 -12.63 -2.77 26.35
CA VAL A 43 -11.21 -2.89 26.68
C VAL A 43 -11.09 -3.34 28.14
N THR A 44 -10.50 -4.50 28.35
CA THR A 44 -10.14 -4.98 29.69
C THR A 44 -8.77 -4.41 30.06
N LYS A 45 -8.70 -3.72 31.17
CA LYS A 45 -7.43 -3.32 31.80
C LYS A 45 -6.89 -4.45 32.64
N GLU A 46 -6.28 -5.45 32.03
CA GLU A 46 -5.26 -6.18 32.75
C GLU A 46 -3.95 -5.37 32.73
N PRO A 47 -3.19 -5.33 33.84
CA PRO A 47 -1.86 -4.75 33.82
C PRO A 47 -1.05 -5.53 32.76
N ALA A 48 -0.49 -4.84 31.80
CA ALA A 48 0.33 -5.41 30.74
C ALA A 48 1.46 -6.24 31.38
N VAL A 49 1.22 -7.52 31.56
CA VAL A 49 2.26 -8.48 31.83
C VAL A 49 3.09 -8.48 30.56
N LYS A 50 4.31 -7.96 30.63
CA LYS A 50 5.30 -8.03 29.56
C LYS A 50 5.58 -9.52 29.32
N ARG A 51 4.74 -10.18 28.51
CA ARG A 51 5.04 -11.52 28.05
C ARG A 51 6.17 -11.39 27.04
N PRO A 52 7.28 -12.13 27.20
CA PRO A 52 8.34 -12.16 26.21
C PRO A 52 7.71 -12.62 24.88
N VAL A 53 8.01 -11.93 23.79
CA VAL A 53 7.65 -12.40 22.45
C VAL A 53 8.49 -13.65 22.20
N PRO A 54 7.89 -14.82 21.92
CA PRO A 54 8.64 -16.04 21.65
C PRO A 54 9.61 -15.81 20.48
N GLY A 55 10.88 -16.16 20.67
CA GLY A 55 11.92 -16.00 19.63
C GLY A 55 12.78 -14.73 19.77
N ILE A 56 12.51 -13.86 20.73
CA ILE A 56 13.38 -12.72 21.04
C ILE A 56 14.27 -13.17 22.22
N MET A 57 15.57 -13.25 21.99
CA MET A 57 16.54 -13.53 23.04
C MET A 57 16.50 -12.38 24.08
N GLU A 58 16.11 -12.71 25.32
CA GLU A 58 16.36 -11.83 26.47
C GLU A 58 17.88 -11.73 26.66
N GLY A 59 18.49 -10.70 26.10
CA GLY A 59 19.95 -10.63 26.32
C GLY A 59 20.65 -9.34 25.93
N ASN A 60 20.15 -8.56 25.02
CA ASN A 60 20.81 -7.30 24.67
C ASN A 60 20.15 -6.13 25.41
N LYS A 61 20.71 -5.76 26.57
CA LYS A 61 20.43 -4.46 27.19
C LYS A 61 20.83 -3.40 26.19
N ILE A 62 19.85 -2.83 25.49
CA ILE A 62 20.03 -1.71 24.57
C ILE A 62 20.75 -0.60 25.33
N ARG A 63 22.01 -0.32 24.96
CA ARG A 63 22.79 0.78 25.51
C ARG A 63 22.81 1.92 24.50
N PRO A 64 22.73 3.18 24.94
CA PRO A 64 22.93 4.30 24.02
C PRO A 64 24.34 4.22 23.42
N VAL A 65 24.42 4.40 22.10
CA VAL A 65 25.67 4.39 21.33
C VAL A 65 25.87 5.79 20.76
N LEU A 66 27.10 6.27 20.71
CA LEU A 66 27.40 7.57 20.07
C LEU A 66 27.18 7.46 18.58
N LEU A 67 26.53 8.45 17.98
CA LEU A 67 26.22 8.48 16.55
C LEU A 67 27.47 8.26 15.66
N ARG A 68 28.61 8.81 16.06
CA ARG A 68 29.89 8.66 15.35
C ARG A 68 30.47 7.24 15.37
N ASP A 69 30.03 6.41 16.35
CA ASP A 69 30.52 5.03 16.53
C ASP A 69 29.62 4.03 15.78
N ILE A 70 28.52 4.52 15.17
CA ILE A 70 27.65 3.72 14.31
C ILE A 70 28.28 3.70 12.93
N THR A 71 28.84 2.54 12.55
CA THR A 71 29.27 2.32 11.17
C THR A 71 28.03 2.15 10.31
N THR A 72 27.80 3.07 9.40
CA THR A 72 26.84 2.91 8.31
C THR A 72 27.47 1.96 7.28
N GLU A 73 27.39 0.66 7.50
CA GLU A 73 27.39 -0.25 6.37
C GLU A 73 26.18 0.12 5.54
N GLU A 74 26.34 0.21 4.21
CA GLU A 74 25.21 0.46 3.31
C GLU A 74 24.06 -0.45 3.72
N GLU A 75 22.88 0.11 4.03
CA GLU A 75 21.72 -0.67 4.45
C GLU A 75 21.48 -1.74 3.40
N ALA A 76 21.86 -2.97 3.70
CA ALA A 76 21.73 -4.09 2.77
C ALA A 76 20.25 -4.26 2.43
N ARG A 77 19.86 -3.86 1.23
CA ARG A 77 18.50 -3.99 0.72
C ARG A 77 18.32 -5.37 0.08
N ILE A 78 17.18 -5.95 0.31
CA ILE A 78 16.78 -7.20 -0.37
C ILE A 78 16.20 -6.81 -1.73
N ASP A 79 16.84 -7.30 -2.79
CA ASP A 79 16.32 -7.19 -4.14
C ASP A 79 15.15 -8.18 -4.29
N LEU A 80 13.96 -7.63 -4.55
CA LEU A 80 12.71 -8.40 -4.66
C LEU A 80 12.52 -9.07 -6.03
N LYS A 81 13.47 -8.90 -6.96
CA LYS A 81 13.37 -9.40 -8.33
C LYS A 81 12.15 -8.89 -9.09
N ASP A 82 11.71 -7.69 -8.72
CA ASP A 82 10.62 -6.93 -9.29
C ASP A 82 11.09 -5.47 -9.35
N ASP A 83 11.40 -4.97 -10.55
CA ASP A 83 12.02 -3.66 -10.74
C ASP A 83 11.08 -2.52 -10.37
N GLU A 84 9.77 -2.70 -10.60
CA GLU A 84 8.77 -1.70 -10.28
C GLU A 84 8.54 -1.62 -8.76
N LEU A 85 8.53 -2.76 -8.06
CA LEU A 85 8.43 -2.79 -6.60
C LEU A 85 9.71 -2.28 -5.93
N ASN A 86 10.88 -2.68 -6.42
CA ASN A 86 12.17 -2.18 -5.95
C ASN A 86 12.27 -0.66 -6.11
N ARG A 87 11.81 -0.12 -7.24
CA ARG A 87 11.77 1.33 -7.52
C ARG A 87 10.98 2.08 -6.47
N VAL A 88 9.75 1.65 -6.21
CA VAL A 88 8.84 2.31 -5.26
C VAL A 88 9.35 2.20 -3.81
N LEU A 89 10.08 1.14 -3.49
CA LEU A 89 10.76 0.97 -2.20
C LEU A 89 12.05 1.79 -2.07
N GLY A 90 12.56 2.36 -3.17
CA GLY A 90 13.80 3.13 -3.19
C GLY A 90 15.05 2.27 -3.36
N GLY A 91 14.94 1.17 -4.11
CA GLY A 91 16.04 0.25 -4.47
C GLY A 91 16.00 -1.09 -3.75
N GLY A 92 14.86 -1.48 -3.19
CA GLY A 92 14.67 -2.77 -2.53
C GLY A 92 14.19 -2.67 -1.08
N LEU A 93 13.95 -3.82 -0.47
CA LEU A 93 13.38 -3.93 0.87
C LEU A 93 14.46 -3.83 1.95
N VAL A 94 14.31 -2.89 2.87
CA VAL A 94 15.27 -2.67 3.97
C VAL A 94 15.05 -3.74 5.07
N LYS A 95 16.14 -4.32 5.57
CA LYS A 95 16.09 -5.29 6.69
C LYS A 95 15.46 -4.67 7.93
N GLY A 96 14.61 -5.44 8.61
CA GLY A 96 13.90 -4.98 9.80
C GLY A 96 12.86 -3.88 9.55
N SER A 97 12.47 -3.64 8.28
CA SER A 97 11.43 -2.68 7.93
C SER A 97 10.04 -3.32 7.98
N LEU A 98 9.04 -2.49 8.24
CA LEU A 98 7.62 -2.83 8.14
C LEU A 98 7.00 -2.03 7.01
N VAL A 99 6.57 -2.72 5.96
CA VAL A 99 5.97 -2.14 4.75
C VAL A 99 4.51 -2.53 4.67
N LEU A 100 3.62 -1.56 4.52
CA LEU A 100 2.20 -1.77 4.29
C LEU A 100 1.87 -1.60 2.81
N ILE A 101 1.23 -2.59 2.23
CA ILE A 101 0.65 -2.53 0.88
C ILE A 101 -0.87 -2.44 1.03
N GLY A 102 -1.41 -1.25 0.82
CA GLY A 102 -2.83 -0.94 0.87
C GLY A 102 -3.47 -0.90 -0.52
N GLY A 103 -4.77 -1.09 -0.59
CA GLY A 103 -5.53 -0.99 -1.85
C GLY A 103 -6.92 -1.62 -1.71
N GLU A 104 -7.80 -1.36 -2.69
CA GLU A 104 -9.13 -1.96 -2.72
C GLU A 104 -9.10 -3.49 -2.73
N PRO A 105 -10.11 -4.17 -2.17
CA PRO A 105 -10.27 -5.61 -2.33
C PRO A 105 -10.29 -6.01 -3.82
N GLY A 106 -9.59 -7.10 -4.17
CA GLY A 106 -9.55 -7.59 -5.55
C GLY A 106 -8.62 -6.85 -6.51
N ILE A 107 -7.91 -5.77 -6.07
CA ILE A 107 -7.01 -4.99 -6.94
C ILE A 107 -5.75 -5.77 -7.37
N GLY A 108 -5.36 -6.83 -6.65
CA GLY A 108 -4.20 -7.66 -6.96
C GLY A 108 -3.06 -7.64 -5.94
N LYS A 109 -3.24 -7.06 -4.74
CA LYS A 109 -2.21 -6.99 -3.68
C LYS A 109 -1.59 -8.34 -3.34
N SER A 110 -2.45 -9.31 -2.96
CA SER A 110 -2.01 -10.67 -2.61
C SER A 110 -1.36 -11.40 -3.79
N THR A 111 -1.78 -11.08 -5.03
CA THR A 111 -1.16 -11.62 -6.24
C THR A 111 0.24 -11.06 -6.43
N LEU A 112 0.42 -9.74 -6.29
CA LEU A 112 1.73 -9.09 -6.39
C LEU A 112 2.70 -9.70 -5.37
N VAL A 113 2.31 -9.73 -4.10
CA VAL A 113 3.19 -10.20 -3.03
C VAL A 113 3.50 -11.69 -3.16
N LEU A 114 2.50 -12.53 -3.48
CA LEU A 114 2.73 -13.96 -3.69
C LEU A 114 3.67 -14.21 -4.88
N GLN A 115 3.47 -13.52 -6.00
CA GLN A 115 4.34 -13.61 -7.18
C GLN A 115 5.78 -13.21 -6.83
N THR A 116 5.96 -12.12 -6.09
CA THR A 116 7.27 -11.66 -5.63
C THR A 116 7.97 -12.71 -4.79
N VAL A 117 7.31 -13.26 -3.74
CA VAL A 117 7.93 -14.29 -2.89
C VAL A 117 8.24 -15.58 -3.62
N LEU A 118 7.43 -15.98 -4.59
CA LEU A 118 7.71 -17.14 -5.41
C LEU A 118 8.95 -16.93 -6.30
N GLY A 119 9.27 -15.69 -6.68
CA GLY A 119 10.50 -15.33 -7.41
C GLY A 119 11.77 -15.33 -6.54
N LEU A 120 11.64 -15.29 -5.21
CA LEU A 120 12.75 -15.16 -4.26
C LEU A 120 13.31 -16.53 -3.81
N THR A 121 13.72 -17.38 -4.73
CA THR A 121 14.16 -18.76 -4.44
C THR A 121 15.39 -18.86 -3.52
N GLY A 122 16.19 -17.79 -3.42
CA GLY A 122 17.38 -17.71 -2.56
C GLY A 122 17.08 -17.29 -1.11
N LEU A 123 15.83 -16.94 -0.78
CA LEU A 123 15.42 -16.48 0.53
C LEU A 123 14.37 -17.41 1.13
N LYS A 124 14.49 -17.63 2.43
CA LYS A 124 13.48 -18.33 3.20
C LYS A 124 12.34 -17.36 3.53
N THR A 125 11.17 -17.59 2.96
CA THR A 125 10.01 -16.70 3.12
C THR A 125 8.90 -17.39 3.92
N LEU A 126 8.25 -16.64 4.82
CA LEU A 126 7.09 -17.10 5.56
C LEU A 126 5.87 -16.28 5.13
N TYR A 127 4.95 -16.91 4.40
CA TYR A 127 3.68 -16.31 3.99
C TYR A 127 2.58 -16.71 4.96
N VAL A 128 2.12 -15.76 5.77
CA VAL A 128 1.02 -15.94 6.71
C VAL A 128 -0.27 -15.48 6.05
N SER A 129 -1.25 -16.37 5.97
CA SER A 129 -2.58 -16.08 5.42
C SER A 129 -3.64 -16.23 6.50
N GLY A 130 -4.41 -15.17 6.73
CA GLY A 130 -5.60 -15.20 7.58
C GLY A 130 -6.91 -15.30 6.80
N GLU A 131 -6.87 -15.23 5.46
CA GLU A 131 -8.06 -15.22 4.60
C GLU A 131 -8.18 -16.49 3.75
N GLU A 132 -7.07 -17.01 3.25
CA GLU A 132 -7.05 -18.15 2.34
C GLU A 132 -6.44 -19.39 2.97
N SER A 133 -6.98 -20.54 2.62
CA SER A 133 -6.39 -21.83 2.99
C SER A 133 -5.13 -22.12 2.17
N SER A 134 -4.26 -23.00 2.67
CA SER A 134 -3.05 -23.44 1.99
C SER A 134 -3.33 -24.02 0.60
N ARG A 135 -4.48 -24.68 0.42
CA ARG A 135 -4.91 -25.23 -0.88
C ARG A 135 -5.27 -24.11 -1.88
N GLN A 136 -5.94 -23.06 -1.43
CA GLN A 136 -6.29 -21.91 -2.28
C GLN A 136 -5.03 -21.15 -2.71
N LEU A 137 -4.10 -20.93 -1.76
CA LEU A 137 -2.80 -20.33 -2.07
C LEU A 137 -2.00 -21.18 -3.06
N LYS A 138 -1.99 -22.50 -2.92
CA LYS A 138 -1.32 -23.39 -3.88
C LYS A 138 -1.92 -23.28 -5.27
N LEU A 139 -3.25 -23.29 -5.41
CA LEU A 139 -3.93 -23.10 -6.69
C LEU A 139 -3.61 -21.73 -7.33
N ARG A 140 -3.42 -20.70 -6.51
CA ARG A 140 -2.98 -19.37 -6.98
C ARG A 140 -1.52 -19.39 -7.42
N ALA A 141 -0.62 -20.00 -6.63
CA ALA A 141 0.79 -20.14 -6.95
C ALA A 141 1.00 -20.90 -8.27
N ASP A 142 0.25 -21.98 -8.49
CA ASP A 142 0.33 -22.77 -9.73
C ASP A 142 -0.02 -21.96 -10.98
N ARG A 143 -0.94 -20.98 -10.87
CA ARG A 143 -1.27 -20.06 -11.96
C ARG A 143 -0.17 -19.04 -12.25
N LEU A 144 0.62 -18.68 -11.23
CA LEU A 144 1.71 -17.70 -11.36
C LEU A 144 2.95 -18.32 -12.01
N SER A 145 2.97 -19.63 -12.23
CA SER A 145 4.06 -20.36 -12.94
C SER A 145 5.45 -20.19 -12.32
N HIS A 146 5.52 -19.91 -11.02
CA HIS A 146 6.76 -19.85 -10.26
C HIS A 146 6.68 -20.83 -9.11
N ASP A 147 7.81 -21.49 -8.82
CA ASP A 147 7.95 -22.39 -7.67
C ASP A 147 9.13 -21.96 -6.80
N ASN A 148 8.88 -21.86 -5.50
CA ASN A 148 9.91 -21.51 -4.54
C ASN A 148 9.92 -22.56 -3.40
N PRO A 149 10.91 -23.45 -3.35
CA PRO A 149 11.00 -24.47 -2.32
C PRO A 149 11.25 -23.89 -0.92
N ASN A 150 11.63 -22.62 -0.82
CA ASN A 150 11.90 -21.93 0.44
C ASN A 150 10.73 -21.04 0.88
N CYS A 151 9.55 -21.14 0.24
CA CYS A 151 8.34 -20.43 0.62
C CYS A 151 7.47 -21.29 1.54
N PHE A 152 7.41 -20.93 2.82
CA PHE A 152 6.58 -21.57 3.83
C PHE A 152 5.23 -20.87 3.92
N ILE A 153 4.14 -21.64 3.89
CA ILE A 153 2.78 -21.14 4.03
C ILE A 153 2.27 -21.47 5.43
N LEU A 154 1.75 -20.47 6.13
CA LEU A 154 1.13 -20.60 7.45
C LEU A 154 -0.28 -20.00 7.40
N CYS A 155 -1.30 -20.84 7.57
CA CYS A 155 -2.69 -20.38 7.69
C CYS A 155 -3.03 -20.22 9.17
N GLU A 156 -2.77 -19.04 9.71
CA GLU A 156 -2.94 -18.73 11.13
C GLU A 156 -3.32 -17.25 11.29
N THR A 157 -4.15 -16.96 12.30
CA THR A 157 -4.61 -15.60 12.61
C THR A 157 -4.17 -15.13 14.01
N HIS A 158 -3.74 -16.05 14.85
CA HIS A 158 -3.29 -15.74 16.20
C HIS A 158 -1.82 -15.29 16.20
N LEU A 159 -1.56 -14.05 16.58
CA LEU A 159 -0.24 -13.41 16.43
C LEU A 159 0.88 -14.14 17.17
N GLU A 160 0.61 -14.61 18.39
CA GLU A 160 1.59 -15.31 19.21
C GLU A 160 2.01 -16.66 18.58
N GLN A 161 1.07 -17.35 17.93
CA GLN A 161 1.37 -18.57 17.17
C GLN A 161 2.21 -18.26 15.94
N ILE A 162 1.91 -17.18 15.23
CA ILE A 162 2.69 -16.70 14.09
C ILE A 162 4.14 -16.45 14.50
N PHE A 163 4.38 -15.75 15.61
CA PHE A 163 5.73 -15.50 16.09
C PHE A 163 6.46 -16.78 16.55
N THR A 164 5.73 -17.71 17.13
CA THR A 164 6.29 -19.02 17.51
C THR A 164 6.78 -19.77 16.29
N GLN A 165 5.99 -19.79 15.20
CA GLN A 165 6.41 -20.43 13.95
C GLN A 165 7.52 -19.65 13.25
N ALA A 166 7.49 -18.33 13.28
CA ALA A 166 8.56 -17.49 12.75
C ALA A 166 9.91 -17.76 13.47
N ALA A 167 9.89 -17.95 14.79
CA ALA A 167 11.08 -18.32 15.56
C ALA A 167 11.64 -19.70 15.17
N ASN A 168 10.76 -20.67 14.86
CA ASN A 168 11.17 -22.01 14.42
C ASN A 168 11.74 -22.02 13.01
N ILE A 169 11.10 -21.26 12.09
CA ILE A 169 11.47 -21.21 10.66
C ILE A 169 12.68 -20.30 10.44
N GLN A 170 12.80 -19.21 11.20
CA GLN A 170 13.79 -18.13 11.00
C GLN A 170 13.78 -17.60 9.54
N PRO A 171 12.68 -16.97 9.11
CA PRO A 171 12.55 -16.49 7.74
C PRO A 171 13.44 -15.25 7.50
N ASP A 172 13.87 -15.07 6.24
CA ASP A 172 14.53 -13.85 5.77
C ASP A 172 13.53 -12.75 5.42
N LEU A 173 12.26 -13.12 5.15
CA LEU A 173 11.15 -12.22 4.84
C LEU A 173 9.84 -12.84 5.35
N MET A 174 9.00 -12.03 5.99
CA MET A 174 7.66 -12.44 6.42
C MET A 174 6.58 -11.62 5.71
N ILE A 175 5.50 -12.28 5.31
CA ILE A 175 4.32 -11.68 4.72
C ILE A 175 3.12 -11.96 5.61
N ILE A 176 2.24 -10.95 5.78
CA ILE A 176 0.96 -11.09 6.50
C ILE A 176 -0.17 -10.62 5.60
N ASP A 177 -1.05 -11.54 5.21
CA ASP A 177 -2.19 -11.34 4.31
C ASP A 177 -3.50 -11.84 4.96
N SER A 178 -4.30 -10.97 5.56
CA SER A 178 -4.18 -9.54 5.74
C SER A 178 -4.06 -9.16 7.23
N ILE A 179 -3.61 -7.95 7.52
CA ILE A 179 -3.50 -7.46 8.91
C ILE A 179 -4.87 -7.42 9.61
N GLN A 180 -5.95 -7.27 8.86
CA GLN A 180 -7.32 -7.22 9.41
C GLN A 180 -7.79 -8.54 10.01
N THR A 181 -7.22 -9.65 9.61
CA THR A 181 -7.58 -10.98 10.13
C THR A 181 -6.77 -11.41 11.35
N ILE A 182 -5.61 -10.73 11.57
CA ILE A 182 -4.73 -11.06 12.69
C ILE A 182 -5.28 -10.47 13.99
N PHE A 183 -5.17 -11.25 15.05
CA PHE A 183 -5.56 -10.83 16.38
C PHE A 183 -4.56 -11.29 17.46
N THR A 184 -4.57 -10.62 18.60
CA THR A 184 -3.82 -10.95 19.80
C THR A 184 -4.76 -11.01 21.00
N GLU A 185 -4.47 -11.88 21.96
CA GLU A 185 -5.22 -11.98 23.21
C GLU A 185 -4.94 -10.81 24.17
N VAL A 186 -3.96 -9.97 23.87
CA VAL A 186 -3.61 -8.79 24.70
C VAL A 186 -4.74 -7.76 24.70
N VAL A 187 -5.57 -7.74 23.65
CA VAL A 187 -6.70 -6.81 23.51
C VAL A 187 -7.99 -7.59 23.31
N GLU A 188 -8.96 -7.39 24.19
CA GLU A 188 -10.28 -8.06 24.15
C GLU A 188 -11.24 -7.38 23.15
N SER A 189 -10.80 -7.13 21.93
CA SER A 189 -11.66 -6.60 20.87
C SER A 189 -11.71 -7.59 19.70
N SER A 190 -12.75 -7.49 18.88
CA SER A 190 -12.92 -8.40 17.74
C SER A 190 -11.78 -8.27 16.73
N PRO A 191 -11.37 -9.37 16.06
CA PRO A 191 -10.45 -9.30 14.94
C PRO A 191 -10.91 -8.26 13.91
N GLY A 192 -9.96 -7.51 13.33
CA GLY A 192 -10.26 -6.42 12.39
C GLY A 192 -10.68 -5.09 13.03
N SER A 193 -10.91 -5.04 14.36
CA SER A 193 -11.11 -3.77 15.06
C SER A 193 -9.86 -2.91 15.01
N VAL A 194 -10.04 -1.59 15.16
CA VAL A 194 -8.91 -0.63 15.13
C VAL A 194 -7.88 -0.92 16.20
N SER A 195 -8.34 -1.30 17.40
CA SER A 195 -7.46 -1.63 18.53
C SER A 195 -6.64 -2.89 18.24
N GLN A 196 -7.25 -3.94 17.68
CA GLN A 196 -6.53 -5.16 17.28
C GLN A 196 -5.50 -4.88 16.19
N VAL A 197 -5.91 -4.20 15.11
CA VAL A 197 -5.02 -3.87 14.01
C VAL A 197 -3.83 -3.03 14.48
N ARG A 198 -4.06 -2.07 15.37
CA ARG A 198 -3.02 -1.23 15.97
C ARG A 198 -2.04 -2.04 16.81
N GLU A 199 -2.55 -2.86 17.73
CA GLU A 199 -1.71 -3.66 18.65
C GLU A 199 -0.90 -4.70 17.89
N CYS A 200 -1.53 -5.45 16.98
CA CYS A 200 -0.85 -6.42 16.14
C CYS A 200 0.25 -5.76 15.30
N SER A 201 -0.04 -4.62 14.69
CA SER A 201 0.97 -3.90 13.87
C SER A 201 2.13 -3.37 14.69
N ALA A 202 1.88 -2.89 15.93
CA ALA A 202 2.94 -2.46 16.83
C ALA A 202 3.84 -3.64 17.26
N ALA A 203 3.25 -4.79 17.56
CA ALA A 203 3.98 -6.00 17.89
C ALA A 203 4.80 -6.54 16.70
N ILE A 204 4.24 -6.51 15.49
CA ILE A 204 4.94 -6.90 14.25
C ILE A 204 6.10 -5.94 13.96
N LEU A 205 5.91 -4.63 14.12
CA LEU A 205 7.00 -3.65 13.97
C LEU A 205 8.14 -3.95 14.95
N LYS A 206 7.80 -4.22 16.21
CA LYS A 206 8.80 -4.59 17.23
C LYS A 206 9.56 -5.85 16.80
N TYR A 207 8.84 -6.91 16.38
CA TYR A 207 9.46 -8.12 15.86
C TYR A 207 10.41 -7.82 14.70
N ALA A 208 9.98 -7.05 13.70
CA ALA A 208 10.82 -6.70 12.55
C ALA A 208 12.12 -5.99 12.99
N LYS A 209 12.02 -4.99 13.88
CA LYS A 209 13.18 -4.22 14.36
C LYS A 209 14.15 -5.05 15.20
N GLU A 210 13.65 -5.98 16.01
CA GLU A 210 14.49 -6.78 16.93
C GLU A 210 15.11 -7.99 16.21
N SER A 211 14.39 -8.62 15.28
CA SER A 211 14.89 -9.77 14.51
C SER A 211 15.69 -9.38 13.27
N GLY A 212 15.54 -8.15 12.77
CA GLY A 212 16.09 -7.73 11.48
C GLY A 212 15.33 -8.28 10.27
N VAL A 213 14.25 -9.05 10.48
CA VAL A 213 13.42 -9.62 9.42
C VAL A 213 12.45 -8.57 8.91
N PRO A 214 12.48 -8.19 7.62
CA PRO A 214 11.48 -7.30 7.06
C PRO A 214 10.12 -7.98 6.96
N VAL A 215 9.05 -7.19 7.11
CA VAL A 215 7.68 -7.68 7.05
C VAL A 215 6.87 -6.87 6.04
N LEU A 216 6.20 -7.58 5.12
CA LEU A 216 5.20 -7.01 4.22
C LEU A 216 3.80 -7.26 4.79
N LEU A 217 3.08 -6.20 5.13
CA LEU A 217 1.68 -6.25 5.53
C LEU A 217 0.79 -5.96 4.35
N ILE A 218 -0.22 -6.79 4.13
CA ILE A 218 -1.31 -6.48 3.21
C ILE A 218 -2.48 -5.92 4.00
N GLY A 219 -3.04 -4.80 3.52
CA GLY A 219 -4.19 -4.15 4.12
C GLY A 219 -5.25 -3.76 3.09
N HIS A 220 -6.53 -3.75 3.49
CA HIS A 220 -7.62 -3.27 2.67
C HIS A 220 -7.86 -1.78 2.92
N ILE A 221 -8.13 -1.03 1.84
CA ILE A 221 -8.51 0.38 1.88
C ILE A 221 -10.01 0.48 1.59
N ASN A 222 -10.73 1.33 2.31
CA ASN A 222 -12.13 1.61 2.03
C ASN A 222 -12.30 2.41 0.73
N LYS A 223 -13.51 2.39 0.12
CA LYS A 223 -13.86 3.12 -1.11
C LYS A 223 -13.60 4.63 -1.05
N GLU A 224 -13.43 5.21 0.12
CA GLU A 224 -13.09 6.61 0.35
C GLU A 224 -11.58 6.88 0.29
N GLY A 225 -10.75 5.89 -0.12
CA GLY A 225 -9.30 6.03 -0.22
C GLY A 225 -8.57 6.05 1.13
N SER A 226 -9.28 5.88 2.24
CA SER A 226 -8.69 5.69 3.56
C SER A 226 -8.49 4.19 3.82
N ILE A 227 -7.33 3.82 4.35
CA ILE A 227 -7.10 2.44 4.82
C ILE A 227 -8.17 2.12 5.87
N ALA A 228 -8.92 1.02 5.66
CA ALA A 228 -9.91 0.56 6.64
C ALA A 228 -9.19 0.12 7.92
N GLY A 229 -9.30 0.94 8.94
CA GLY A 229 -8.48 0.92 10.13
C GLY A 229 -7.10 1.51 9.83
N PRO A 230 -6.84 2.53 10.21
CA PRO A 230 -6.90 3.93 9.85
C PRO A 230 -5.52 4.52 9.49
N LYS A 231 -5.43 5.80 9.33
CA LYS A 231 -4.21 6.63 9.44
C LYS A 231 -3.25 6.23 10.59
N VAL A 232 -3.72 5.44 11.56
CA VAL A 232 -2.92 4.84 12.63
C VAL A 232 -1.82 3.91 12.09
N LEU A 233 -2.12 3.08 11.07
CA LEU A 233 -1.09 2.21 10.48
C LEU A 233 -0.02 3.01 9.76
N GLU A 234 -0.39 4.11 9.08
CA GLU A 234 0.58 4.97 8.41
C GLU A 234 1.63 5.55 9.37
N HIS A 235 1.25 5.78 10.62
CA HIS A 235 2.21 6.27 11.63
C HIS A 235 3.11 5.16 12.19
N ILE A 236 2.61 3.93 12.25
CA ILE A 236 3.33 2.78 12.80
C ILE A 236 4.37 2.25 11.80
N VAL A 237 3.97 2.02 10.55
CA VAL A 237 4.82 1.39 9.54
C VAL A 237 5.91 2.33 9.01
N ASP A 238 6.99 1.78 8.48
CA ASP A 238 8.10 2.55 7.88
C ASP A 238 7.75 3.03 6.47
N THR A 239 7.06 2.20 5.69
CA THR A 239 6.68 2.49 4.31
C THR A 239 5.22 2.13 4.08
N VAL A 240 4.50 2.98 3.34
CA VAL A 240 3.13 2.75 2.90
C VAL A 240 3.11 2.82 1.39
N LEU A 241 2.74 1.72 0.76
CA LEU A 241 2.50 1.60 -0.66
C LEU A 241 0.99 1.48 -0.89
N GLN A 242 0.47 2.25 -1.83
CA GLN A 242 -0.93 2.19 -2.25
C GLN A 242 -1.02 1.61 -3.64
N PHE A 243 -1.79 0.52 -3.76
CA PHE A 243 -2.06 -0.14 -5.01
C PHE A 243 -3.40 0.34 -5.54
N GLU A 244 -3.37 1.04 -6.67
CA GLU A 244 -4.48 1.72 -7.30
C GLU A 244 -4.78 1.10 -8.67
N GLY A 245 -6.01 1.26 -9.15
CA GLY A 245 -6.40 0.88 -10.50
C GLY A 245 -7.90 0.81 -10.63
N ASP A 246 -8.38 0.94 -11.84
CA ASP A 246 -9.77 0.73 -12.19
C ASP A 246 -9.97 -0.74 -12.59
N GLN A 247 -11.08 -1.35 -12.17
CA GLN A 247 -11.44 -2.73 -12.54
C GLN A 247 -11.68 -2.90 -14.05
N HIS A 248 -11.96 -1.80 -14.77
CA HIS A 248 -12.17 -1.80 -16.22
C HIS A 248 -10.86 -1.70 -17.01
N TYR A 249 -9.76 -1.30 -16.38
CA TYR A 249 -8.46 -1.21 -17.01
C TYR A 249 -7.53 -2.33 -16.54
N MET A 250 -6.70 -2.86 -17.45
CA MET A 250 -5.75 -3.93 -17.16
C MET A 250 -4.54 -3.44 -16.35
N TYR A 251 -4.38 -2.14 -16.19
CA TYR A 251 -3.21 -1.54 -15.53
C TYR A 251 -3.46 -1.24 -14.07
N ARG A 252 -2.40 -1.37 -13.29
CA ARG A 252 -2.37 -1.07 -11.86
C ARG A 252 -1.17 -0.19 -11.56
N ILE A 253 -1.35 0.77 -10.66
CA ILE A 253 -0.32 1.71 -10.24
C ILE A 253 -0.02 1.46 -8.77
N LEU A 254 1.25 1.30 -8.44
CA LEU A 254 1.74 1.22 -7.09
C LEU A 254 2.41 2.55 -6.73
N ARG A 255 1.85 3.27 -5.75
CA ARG A 255 2.37 4.56 -5.28
C ARG A 255 3.01 4.43 -3.90
N SER A 256 4.10 5.13 -3.70
CA SER A 256 4.64 5.35 -2.37
C SER A 256 3.95 6.54 -1.71
N ILE A 257 3.15 6.29 -0.67
CA ILE A 257 2.48 7.35 0.11
C ILE A 257 3.39 7.83 1.24
N LYS A 258 4.16 6.91 1.82
CA LYS A 258 5.16 7.17 2.85
C LYS A 258 6.34 6.24 2.64
N ASN A 259 7.55 6.78 2.72
CA ASN A 259 8.77 5.97 2.67
C ASN A 259 9.86 6.62 3.52
N ARG A 260 10.28 5.95 4.60
CA ARG A 260 11.38 6.42 5.45
C ARG A 260 12.76 6.17 4.85
N PHE A 261 12.83 5.31 3.83
CA PHE A 261 14.08 4.83 3.24
C PHE A 261 14.30 5.30 1.79
N GLY A 262 13.38 6.09 1.26
CA GLY A 262 13.46 6.55 -0.12
C GLY A 262 12.45 7.64 -0.46
N SER A 263 12.39 7.99 -1.74
CA SER A 263 11.46 8.97 -2.28
C SER A 263 10.02 8.44 -2.27
N THR A 264 9.05 9.33 -2.05
CA THR A 264 7.62 9.06 -2.25
C THR A 264 7.13 9.47 -3.65
N ALA A 265 8.03 9.99 -4.49
CA ALA A 265 7.68 10.43 -5.84
C ALA A 265 7.74 9.30 -6.89
N GLU A 266 8.11 8.08 -6.49
CA GLU A 266 8.24 6.95 -7.39
C GLU A 266 6.91 6.21 -7.60
N LEU A 267 6.74 5.70 -8.81
CA LEU A 267 5.60 4.89 -9.23
C LEU A 267 6.06 3.56 -9.79
N GLY A 268 5.33 2.49 -9.43
CA GLY A 268 5.39 1.19 -10.08
C GLY A 268 4.15 0.98 -10.95
N ILE A 269 4.33 0.43 -12.14
CA ILE A 269 3.22 0.18 -13.06
C ILE A 269 3.20 -1.29 -13.44
N TYR A 270 2.02 -1.88 -13.33
CA TYR A 270 1.78 -3.28 -13.63
C TYR A 270 0.62 -3.46 -14.58
N GLU A 271 0.71 -4.48 -15.41
CA GLU A 271 -0.39 -4.98 -16.22
C GLU A 271 -0.94 -6.27 -15.61
N MET A 272 -2.24 -6.30 -15.35
CA MET A 272 -2.93 -7.49 -14.86
C MET A 272 -3.12 -8.49 -16.01
N ARG A 273 -2.57 -9.69 -15.86
CA ARG A 273 -2.70 -10.79 -16.81
C ARG A 273 -3.30 -12.03 -16.15
N GLN A 274 -3.67 -13.03 -16.95
CA GLN A 274 -4.20 -14.30 -16.43
C GLN A 274 -3.20 -15.06 -15.54
N ASN A 275 -1.90 -14.91 -15.84
CA ASN A 275 -0.79 -15.54 -15.11
C ASN A 275 -0.13 -14.63 -14.07
N GLY A 276 -0.77 -13.54 -13.65
CA GLY A 276 -0.25 -12.64 -12.63
C GLY A 276 -0.08 -11.20 -13.10
N LEU A 277 0.79 -10.47 -12.45
CA LEU A 277 1.12 -9.07 -12.74
C LEU A 277 2.43 -9.01 -13.55
N ARG A 278 2.38 -8.32 -14.67
CA ARG A 278 3.55 -8.01 -15.48
C ARG A 278 4.02 -6.60 -15.20
N GLU A 279 5.30 -6.43 -14.94
CA GLU A 279 5.95 -5.12 -14.83
C GLU A 279 5.87 -4.36 -16.16
N VAL A 280 5.60 -3.06 -16.08
CA VAL A 280 5.59 -2.16 -17.23
C VAL A 280 6.78 -1.23 -17.14
N SER A 281 7.88 -1.65 -17.76
CA SER A 281 9.15 -0.89 -17.76
C SER A 281 9.06 0.42 -18.55
N ASN A 282 8.28 0.43 -19.63
CA ASN A 282 8.06 1.61 -20.47
C ASN A 282 6.57 1.98 -20.56
N PRO A 283 6.06 2.82 -19.65
CA PRO A 283 4.66 3.24 -19.66
C PRO A 283 4.25 4.01 -20.93
N SER A 284 5.20 4.65 -21.60
CA SER A 284 4.91 5.41 -22.82
C SER A 284 4.36 4.53 -23.94
N GLU A 285 4.75 3.25 -23.98
CA GLU A 285 4.21 2.30 -24.98
C GLU A 285 2.71 2.05 -24.82
N LEU A 286 2.19 2.25 -23.62
CA LEU A 286 0.77 2.06 -23.29
C LEU A 286 -0.07 3.29 -23.64
N LEU A 287 0.56 4.47 -23.65
CA LEU A 287 -0.08 5.77 -23.79
C LEU A 287 0.03 6.31 -25.22
N LEU A 288 0.75 5.60 -26.10
CA LEU A 288 0.94 5.96 -27.49
C LEU A 288 0.24 4.95 -28.39
N THR A 289 -0.56 5.42 -29.32
CA THR A 289 -1.15 4.58 -30.38
C THR A 289 -0.07 4.18 -31.38
N GLN A 290 -0.04 2.91 -31.79
CA GLN A 290 1.02 2.41 -32.67
C GLN A 290 0.93 2.88 -34.14
N ASN A 291 -0.20 3.46 -34.59
CA ASN A 291 -0.42 3.91 -35.95
C ASN A 291 -0.84 5.38 -35.99
N HIS A 292 0.13 6.29 -36.06
CA HIS A 292 -0.12 7.73 -36.21
C HIS A 292 -0.06 8.25 -37.63
N GLU A 293 0.32 7.41 -38.60
CA GLU A 293 0.51 7.86 -39.98
C GLU A 293 -0.80 8.38 -40.61
N GLY A 294 -0.83 9.68 -40.87
CA GLY A 294 -1.94 10.34 -41.54
C GLY A 294 -3.08 10.84 -40.64
N LEU A 295 -3.01 10.71 -39.32
CA LEU A 295 -4.02 11.25 -38.42
C LEU A 295 -3.72 12.72 -38.08
N SER A 296 -4.63 13.63 -38.48
CA SER A 296 -4.59 15.03 -38.04
C SER A 296 -5.14 15.17 -36.61
N GLY A 297 -4.62 16.13 -35.84
CA GLY A 297 -5.12 16.44 -34.49
C GLY A 297 -4.49 15.58 -33.40
N VAL A 298 -3.41 14.88 -33.68
CA VAL A 298 -2.65 14.09 -32.71
C VAL A 298 -1.29 14.77 -32.46
N ALA A 299 -0.94 14.94 -31.19
CA ALA A 299 0.36 15.42 -30.76
C ALA A 299 0.89 14.58 -29.60
N ILE A 300 2.20 14.33 -29.58
CA ILE A 300 2.86 13.68 -28.46
C ILE A 300 3.38 14.74 -27.51
N ALA A 301 2.96 14.68 -26.26
CA ALA A 301 3.42 15.53 -25.19
C ALA A 301 4.25 14.71 -24.19
N ALA A 302 5.18 15.36 -23.49
CA ALA A 302 5.89 14.77 -22.36
C ALA A 302 5.26 15.27 -21.05
N ALA A 303 4.97 14.36 -20.16
CA ALA A 303 4.54 14.64 -18.80
C ALA A 303 5.49 13.96 -17.80
N ILE A 304 5.56 14.48 -16.60
CA ILE A 304 6.34 13.89 -15.51
C ILE A 304 5.39 13.64 -14.34
N GLU A 305 5.34 12.40 -13.89
CA GLU A 305 4.65 12.01 -12.67
C GLU A 305 5.70 11.54 -11.66
N GLY A 306 5.86 12.29 -10.56
CA GLY A 306 6.98 12.08 -9.67
C GLY A 306 8.32 12.38 -10.35
N VAL A 307 9.18 11.36 -10.50
CA VAL A 307 10.45 11.45 -11.24
C VAL A 307 10.41 10.72 -12.59
N ARG A 308 9.28 10.10 -12.93
CA ARG A 308 9.15 9.27 -14.14
C ARG A 308 8.58 10.07 -15.30
N PRO A 309 9.30 10.20 -16.43
CA PRO A 309 8.77 10.82 -17.63
C PRO A 309 7.85 9.86 -18.38
N PHE A 310 6.77 10.40 -18.93
CA PHE A 310 5.83 9.71 -19.80
C PHE A 310 5.67 10.47 -21.09
N LEU A 311 5.56 9.75 -22.19
CA LEU A 311 5.04 10.29 -23.43
C LEU A 311 3.54 10.01 -23.47
N ILE A 312 2.75 11.05 -23.69
CA ILE A 312 1.29 11.00 -23.69
C ILE A 312 0.81 11.47 -25.05
N GLU A 313 -0.10 10.72 -25.64
CA GLU A 313 -0.79 11.15 -26.83
C GLU A 313 -1.91 12.14 -26.47
N THR A 314 -1.85 13.33 -27.04
CA THR A 314 -2.87 14.35 -26.92
C THR A 314 -3.66 14.41 -28.21
N GLN A 315 -4.97 14.22 -28.16
CA GLN A 315 -5.85 14.25 -29.31
C GLN A 315 -6.70 15.52 -29.29
N ALA A 316 -6.84 16.16 -30.46
CA ALA A 316 -7.70 17.31 -30.66
C ALA A 316 -8.63 17.07 -31.84
N LEU A 317 -9.92 17.13 -31.63
CA LEU A 317 -10.92 17.06 -32.67
C LEU A 317 -11.54 18.44 -32.89
N VAL A 318 -11.46 18.91 -34.12
CA VAL A 318 -12.07 20.19 -34.57
C VAL A 318 -13.14 19.88 -35.58
N SER A 319 -14.36 20.33 -35.32
CA SER A 319 -15.48 20.19 -36.27
C SER A 319 -16.20 21.53 -36.44
N SER A 320 -16.93 21.68 -37.53
CA SER A 320 -17.80 22.86 -37.75
C SER A 320 -18.98 22.85 -36.79
N ALA A 321 -19.34 24.03 -36.23
CA ALA A 321 -20.49 24.13 -35.32
C ALA A 321 -21.80 23.99 -36.10
N VAL A 322 -22.58 23.00 -35.74
CA VAL A 322 -23.90 22.76 -36.33
C VAL A 322 -24.96 23.71 -35.72
N TYR A 323 -24.74 24.19 -34.50
CA TYR A 323 -25.74 24.97 -33.72
C TYR A 323 -25.32 26.41 -33.39
N GLY A 324 -24.53 27.04 -34.21
CA GLY A 324 -24.30 28.50 -34.14
C GLY A 324 -23.44 29.02 -32.98
N THR A 325 -23.30 28.33 -31.88
CA THR A 325 -22.44 28.71 -30.76
C THR A 325 -21.24 27.76 -30.62
N PRO A 326 -20.00 28.32 -30.70
CA PRO A 326 -18.81 27.54 -30.52
C PRO A 326 -18.71 26.97 -29.11
N GLN A 327 -18.44 25.68 -28.99
CA GLN A 327 -18.23 25.00 -27.70
C GLN A 327 -16.83 24.40 -27.65
N ARG A 328 -16.25 24.43 -26.45
CA ARG A 328 -14.99 23.75 -26.15
C ARG A 328 -15.23 22.77 -25.01
N SER A 329 -14.77 21.56 -25.16
CA SER A 329 -14.71 20.56 -24.07
C SER A 329 -13.31 20.00 -23.95
N ALA A 330 -12.95 19.60 -22.76
CA ALA A 330 -11.69 18.94 -22.48
C ALA A 330 -11.96 17.72 -21.60
N THR A 331 -11.27 16.62 -21.89
CA THR A 331 -11.24 15.42 -21.07
C THR A 331 -9.80 15.16 -20.65
N GLY A 332 -9.57 14.85 -19.39
CA GLY A 332 -8.24 14.59 -18.84
C GLY A 332 -7.51 15.81 -18.30
N PHE A 333 -7.98 17.06 -18.56
CA PHE A 333 -7.41 18.25 -17.92
C PHE A 333 -8.44 19.39 -17.75
N ASP A 334 -8.08 20.37 -16.92
CA ASP A 334 -8.98 21.46 -16.55
C ASP A 334 -9.29 22.41 -17.71
N LEU A 335 -10.57 22.56 -18.04
CA LEU A 335 -11.07 23.37 -19.15
C LEU A 335 -10.74 24.86 -18.97
N ARG A 336 -10.73 25.39 -17.74
CA ARG A 336 -10.42 26.80 -17.47
C ARG A 336 -8.95 27.08 -17.75
N ARG A 337 -8.08 26.17 -17.34
CA ARG A 337 -6.64 26.23 -17.62
C ARG A 337 -6.36 26.15 -19.13
N MET A 338 -7.04 25.27 -19.84
CA MET A 338 -6.95 25.19 -21.30
C MET A 338 -7.35 26.50 -21.96
N ASN A 339 -8.49 27.09 -21.59
CA ASN A 339 -8.96 28.36 -22.17
C ASN A 339 -8.00 29.52 -21.90
N MET A 340 -7.39 29.55 -20.70
CA MET A 340 -6.37 30.55 -20.35
C MET A 340 -5.11 30.38 -21.23
N LEU A 341 -4.63 29.16 -21.42
CA LEU A 341 -3.47 28.86 -22.27
C LEU A 341 -3.74 29.22 -23.72
N LEU A 342 -4.93 28.92 -24.25
CA LEU A 342 -5.35 29.30 -25.61
C LEU A 342 -5.37 30.83 -25.78
N ALA A 343 -5.89 31.57 -24.79
CA ALA A 343 -5.88 33.03 -24.83
C ALA A 343 -4.45 33.62 -24.81
N VAL A 344 -3.52 33.01 -24.08
CA VAL A 344 -2.10 33.39 -24.09
C VAL A 344 -1.47 33.10 -25.45
N LEU A 345 -1.70 31.95 -26.06
CA LEU A 345 -1.19 31.59 -27.37
C LEU A 345 -1.74 32.53 -28.47
N GLU A 346 -3.02 32.87 -28.41
CA GLU A 346 -3.63 33.82 -29.33
C GLU A 346 -2.97 35.21 -29.24
N LYS A 347 -2.79 35.72 -27.99
CA LYS A 347 -2.22 37.03 -27.78
C LYS A 347 -0.72 37.13 -28.01
N ARG A 348 0.04 36.07 -27.69
CA ARG A 348 1.51 36.12 -27.73
C ARG A 348 2.10 35.51 -29.00
N ALA A 349 1.47 34.47 -29.54
CA ALA A 349 1.96 33.73 -30.70
C ALA A 349 1.16 33.95 -31.99
N GLY A 350 0.08 34.76 -31.92
CA GLY A 350 -0.76 35.09 -33.09
C GLY A 350 -1.60 33.91 -33.61
N PHE A 351 -1.71 32.82 -32.81
CA PHE A 351 -2.59 31.71 -33.18
C PHE A 351 -4.05 32.18 -33.10
N LYS A 352 -4.77 32.05 -34.21
CA LYS A 352 -6.21 32.25 -34.20
C LYS A 352 -6.89 30.98 -33.71
N SER A 353 -7.16 30.89 -32.41
CA SER A 353 -7.94 29.79 -31.85
C SER A 353 -9.40 29.99 -32.18
N VAL A 354 -9.79 29.62 -33.41
CA VAL A 354 -11.19 29.62 -33.78
C VAL A 354 -11.91 28.53 -33.01
N SER A 355 -13.02 28.84 -32.56
CA SER A 355 -13.95 28.38 -31.54
C SER A 355 -14.43 26.92 -31.53
N TYR A 356 -13.69 25.92 -31.98
CA TYR A 356 -14.17 24.53 -32.05
C TYR A 356 -13.05 23.54 -31.71
N THR A 357 -12.85 23.28 -30.43
CA THR A 357 -11.82 22.30 -30.04
C THR A 357 -12.37 21.35 -28.98
N HIS A 358 -12.45 20.08 -29.30
CA HIS A 358 -12.49 19.00 -28.29
C HIS A 358 -11.06 18.51 -28.09
N LEU A 359 -10.56 18.56 -26.87
CA LEU A 359 -9.30 17.95 -26.47
C LEU A 359 -9.62 16.80 -25.54
N THR A 360 -9.24 15.60 -25.91
CA THR A 360 -9.30 14.41 -25.05
C THR A 360 -7.89 13.96 -24.71
N LEU A 361 -7.62 13.72 -23.44
CA LEU A 361 -6.49 12.92 -23.00
C LEU A 361 -7.01 11.52 -22.67
N PRO A 362 -6.24 10.48 -22.96
CA PRO A 362 -6.60 9.10 -22.62
C PRO A 362 -6.71 8.87 -21.12
#